data_d3d608b70236e8968cb5798fbbabafa3
#
_entry.id   d3d608b70236e8968cb5798fbbabafa3
#
_cell.length_a   1.000
_cell.length_b   1.000
_cell.length_c   1.000
_cell.angle_alpha   90.00
_cell.angle_beta   90.00
_cell.angle_gamma   90.00
#
_symmetry.space_group_name_H-M   'P 1'
#
loop_
_entity.id
_entity.type
_entity.pdbx_description
1 polymer ?
#
loop_
_entity_poly.entity_id
_entity_poly.type
_entity_poly.pdbx_seq_one_letter_code
_entity_poly.pdbx_strand_id
1 'polypeptide(L)' 'MIEFLTPGQLVRNPAHPEWGVGQVQSVVRGKITVNFEEVGKIVINGDQVVLELV' A
#
# COMPACT_ATOMS: atom_id res chain seq x y z
N MET A 1 -6.87 1.06 12.03
CA MET A 1 -6.34 2.04 11.06
C MET A 1 -4.83 2.07 11.13
N ILE A 2 -4.18 2.05 10.00
CA ILE A 2 -2.73 2.14 9.94
C ILE A 2 -2.38 3.61 9.79
N GLU A 3 -1.73 4.16 10.78
CA GLU A 3 -1.40 5.57 10.79
C GLU A 3 -0.04 5.85 10.19
N PHE A 4 0.87 4.89 10.32
CA PHE A 4 2.24 5.09 9.86
C PHE A 4 2.68 3.91 9.03
N LEU A 5 2.89 4.19 7.74
CA LEU A 5 3.51 3.24 6.85
C LEU A 5 4.90 3.75 6.52
N THR A 6 5.86 2.86 6.56
CA THR A 6 7.24 3.21 6.22
C THR A 6 7.66 2.45 4.98
N PRO A 7 8.56 3.03 4.18
CA PRO A 7 9.12 2.32 3.04
C PRO A 7 9.71 0.97 3.47
N GLY A 8 9.46 -0.05 2.68
CA GLY A 8 9.91 -1.39 2.96
C GLY A 8 8.88 -2.29 3.62
N GLN A 9 7.83 -1.72 4.22
CA GLN A 9 6.78 -2.53 4.83
C GLN A 9 5.99 -3.30 3.79
N LEU A 10 5.56 -4.50 4.18
CA LEU A 10 4.71 -5.32 3.33
C LEU A 10 3.26 -5.10 3.72
N VAL A 11 2.43 -4.88 2.72
CA VAL A 11 1.02 -4.54 2.92
C VAL A 11 0.16 -5.31 1.92
N ARG A 12 -1.13 -5.26 2.18
CA ARG A 12 -2.13 -5.85 1.31
C ARG A 12 -3.28 -4.87 1.19
N ASN A 13 -3.87 -4.76 0.00
CA ASN A 13 -5.08 -3.96 -0.17
C ASN A 13 -6.29 -4.88 -0.03
N PRO A 14 -7.07 -4.79 1.06
CA PRO A 14 -8.19 -5.70 1.26
C PRO A 14 -9.31 -5.52 0.24
N ALA A 15 -9.41 -4.35 -0.39
CA ALA A 15 -10.40 -4.13 -1.44
C ALA A 15 -9.99 -4.79 -2.76
N HIS A 16 -8.71 -5.11 -2.91
CA HIS A 16 -8.18 -5.74 -4.12
C HIS A 16 -7.22 -6.87 -3.74
N PRO A 17 -7.74 -7.95 -3.17
CA PRO A 17 -6.87 -9.06 -2.75
C PRO A 17 -6.13 -9.70 -3.92
N GLU A 18 -6.66 -9.56 -5.13
CA GLU A 18 -6.01 -10.09 -6.32
C GLU A 18 -4.69 -9.41 -6.66
N TRP A 19 -4.42 -8.24 -6.07
CA TRP A 19 -3.15 -7.54 -6.30
C TRP A 19 -1.98 -8.23 -5.59
N GLY A 20 -2.26 -9.06 -4.61
CA GLY A 20 -1.23 -9.75 -3.84
C GLY A 20 -0.57 -8.86 -2.80
N VAL A 21 0.58 -9.31 -2.32
CA VAL A 21 1.34 -8.55 -1.33
C VAL A 21 2.07 -7.41 -2.04
N GLY A 22 2.03 -6.23 -1.43
CA GLY A 22 2.75 -5.07 -1.93
C GLY A 22 3.82 -4.63 -0.96
N GLN A 23 4.83 -3.95 -1.47
CA GLN A 23 5.86 -3.33 -0.64
C GLN A 23 5.77 -1.82 -0.79
N VAL A 24 5.69 -1.14 0.34
CA VAL A 24 5.63 0.32 0.35
C VAL A 24 6.97 0.88 -0.16
N GLN A 25 6.88 1.74 -1.16
CA GLN A 25 8.06 2.38 -1.74
C GLN A 25 8.28 3.77 -1.16
N SER A 26 7.19 4.53 -1.00
CA SER A 26 7.26 5.88 -0.45
C SER A 26 5.91 6.30 0.10
N VAL A 27 5.96 7.24 1.03
CA VAL A 27 4.76 7.86 1.58
C VAL A 27 5.01 9.37 1.55
N VAL A 28 4.27 10.07 0.71
CA VAL A 28 4.45 11.51 0.52
C VAL A 28 3.08 12.17 0.51
N ARG A 29 2.85 13.06 1.46
CA ARG A 29 1.63 13.87 1.53
C ARG A 29 0.35 13.03 1.44
N GLY A 30 0.30 11.95 2.20
CA GLY A 30 -0.87 11.07 2.21
C GLY A 30 -0.98 10.14 1.01
N LYS A 31 -0.05 10.22 0.07
CA LYS A 31 -0.02 9.32 -1.08
C LYS A 31 1.03 8.25 -0.86
N ILE A 32 0.62 7.02 -1.01
CA ILE A 32 1.44 5.86 -0.73
C ILE A 32 1.71 5.14 -2.04
N THR A 33 2.98 5.05 -2.41
CA THR A 33 3.38 4.27 -3.57
C THR A 33 3.71 2.87 -3.11
N VAL A 34 3.01 1.89 -3.67
CA VAL A 34 3.18 0.49 -3.31
C VAL A 34 3.44 -0.32 -4.56
N ASN A 35 4.41 -1.20 -4.49
CA ASN A 35 4.71 -2.13 -5.57
C ASN A 35 4.07 -3.47 -5.22
N PHE A 36 2.94 -3.79 -5.86
CA PHE A 36 2.23 -5.04 -5.65
C PHE A 36 2.75 -6.14 -6.57
N GLU A 37 2.71 -7.38 -6.09
CA GLU A 37 3.24 -8.52 -6.83
C GLU A 37 2.56 -8.70 -8.19
N GLU A 38 1.25 -8.49 -8.25
CA GLU A 38 0.46 -8.83 -9.44
C GLU A 38 0.22 -7.64 -10.37
N VAL A 39 0.29 -6.42 -9.87
CA VAL A 39 -0.08 -5.24 -10.67
C VAL A 39 1.03 -4.19 -10.73
N GLY A 40 2.13 -4.38 -10.00
CA GLY A 40 3.24 -3.43 -10.02
C GLY A 40 2.98 -2.21 -9.17
N LYS A 41 3.59 -1.09 -9.55
CA LYS A 41 3.52 0.14 -8.77
C LYS A 41 2.18 0.82 -8.92
N ILE A 42 1.56 1.11 -7.79
CA ILE A 42 0.31 1.84 -7.73
C ILE A 42 0.44 2.91 -6.66
N VAL A 43 -0.04 4.11 -6.97
CA VAL A 43 -0.11 5.21 -6.01
C VAL A 43 -1.49 5.17 -5.38
N ILE A 44 -1.53 5.08 -4.06
CA ILE A 44 -2.77 4.96 -3.29
C ILE A 44 -2.95 6.22 -2.47
N ASN A 45 -4.18 6.74 -2.48
CA ASN A 45 -4.55 7.86 -1.63
C ASN A 45 -4.85 7.32 -0.23
N GLY A 46 -3.97 7.60 0.72
CA GLY A 46 -4.09 7.08 2.08
C GLY A 46 -5.30 7.57 2.85
N ASP A 47 -5.95 8.65 2.39
CA ASP A 47 -7.16 9.15 3.03
C ASP A 47 -8.39 8.31 2.66
N GLN A 48 -8.34 7.56 1.58
CA GLN A 48 -9.50 6.84 1.06
C GLN A 48 -9.33 5.33 1.09
N VAL A 49 -8.14 4.85 1.25
CA VAL A 49 -7.85 3.42 1.19
C VAL A 49 -7.17 2.98 2.47
N VAL A 50 -7.64 1.89 3.04
CA VAL A 50 -7.04 1.28 4.21
C VAL A 50 -6.21 0.08 3.73
N LEU A 51 -4.92 0.10 4.02
CA LEU A 51 -4.03 -1.01 3.74
C LEU A 51 -3.83 -1.81 5.02
N GLU A 52 -3.68 -3.12 4.85
CA GLU A 52 -3.38 -4.00 5.98
C GLU A 52 -1.91 -4.38 5.96
N LEU A 53 -1.32 -4.46 7.13
CA LEU A 53 0.03 -4.99 7.27
C LEU A 53 0.00 -6.52 7.10
N VAL A 54 0.98 -7.02 6.39
CA VAL A 54 1.14 -8.46 6.22
C VAL A 54 1.94 -9.04 7.37
#